data_864ae880bfc988bf9a5e0f2bc82d631c
#
_entry.id   864ae880bfc988bf9a5e0f2bc82d631c
#
_cell.length_a   1.000
_cell.length_b   1.000
_cell.length_c   1.000
_cell.angle_alpha   90.00
_cell.angle_beta   90.00
_cell.angle_gamma   90.00
#
_symmetry.space_group_name_H-M   'P 1'
#
loop_
_entity.id
_entity.type
_entity.pdbx_description
1 polymer ?
#
loop_
_entity_poly.entity_id
_entity_poly.type
_entity_poly.pdbx_seq_one_letter_code
_entity_poly.pdbx_strand_id
1 'polypeptide(L)'
;MAASGNNGQFRTPRHIIRMMVELMQPTLKDTVCDPAMGSAGFIVESAKYIQEHYKSELLKKENAEHYKNGMLHGFDTDFTMLRIGAMNLMLHGVDNPDIQYRDSLSTDNTDTNRYTLCLANPPFTGSLDNEAVSKSLLAITKTKKTELLFVSLFIRMLQTGGRCASIVPDGVLFGNSTAHKALRKELVDNQRLQAVISMPSGVFQPYSGVSTAILVFTKTNAGGTDKVWFYDMKADGYTLDQKRTECQENDIPDVVARFRNLEAEADRTRKEQSFLVPVDDIRANDYDLSINKYKEVEREKVEYEAPDVIMGRIGALEQEITAAFENLKTMIP
;
A
#
# COMPACT_ATOMS: atom_id res chain seq x y z
N MET A 1 -14.84 -4.37 21.63
CA MET A 1 -14.15 -3.25 20.93
C MET A 1 -12.72 -3.29 21.40
N ALA A 2 -11.82 -3.84 20.59
CA ALA A 2 -10.42 -3.88 20.94
C ALA A 2 -9.87 -2.45 20.87
N ALA A 3 -9.15 -2.03 21.87
CA ALA A 3 -8.48 -0.76 21.94
C ALA A 3 -7.49 -0.65 20.76
N SER A 4 -7.94 -0.04 19.69
CA SER A 4 -7.11 0.38 18.58
C SER A 4 -6.35 1.61 19.06
N GLY A 5 -5.13 1.51 19.41
CA GLY A 5 -4.52 2.78 19.75
C GLY A 5 -3.03 2.80 20.00
N ASN A 6 -2.44 1.73 20.45
CA ASN A 6 -1.05 1.85 20.91
C ASN A 6 0.02 1.21 20.00
N ASN A 7 -0.35 0.42 18.98
CA ASN A 7 0.66 -0.33 18.20
C ASN A 7 0.67 -0.01 16.69
N GLY A 8 -0.05 1.01 16.21
CA GLY A 8 -0.06 1.34 14.77
C GLY A 8 -0.62 0.23 13.86
N GLN A 9 -1.35 -0.73 14.42
CA GLN A 9 -1.97 -1.81 13.68
C GLN A 9 -3.34 -1.38 13.16
N PHE A 10 -3.52 -1.40 11.85
CA PHE A 10 -4.78 -1.06 11.16
C PHE A 10 -5.29 -2.26 10.40
N ARG A 11 -6.61 -2.48 10.47
CA ARG A 11 -7.23 -3.52 9.64
C ARG A 11 -7.28 -3.05 8.20
N THR A 12 -6.66 -3.81 7.31
CA THR A 12 -6.73 -3.55 5.87
C THR A 12 -8.14 -3.83 5.36
N PRO A 13 -8.77 -2.89 4.64
CA PRO A 13 -10.07 -3.13 4.02
C PRO A 13 -10.03 -4.31 3.05
N ARG A 14 -11.09 -5.13 3.05
CA ARG A 14 -11.11 -6.37 2.25
C ARG A 14 -10.96 -6.14 0.75
N HIS A 15 -11.52 -5.07 0.21
CA HIS A 15 -11.40 -4.73 -1.21
C HIS A 15 -9.95 -4.36 -1.58
N ILE A 16 -9.18 -3.74 -0.68
CA ILE A 16 -7.75 -3.47 -0.87
C ILE A 16 -6.94 -4.78 -0.83
N ILE A 17 -7.23 -5.67 0.14
CA ILE A 17 -6.60 -7.00 0.19
C ILE A 17 -6.85 -7.75 -1.12
N ARG A 18 -8.11 -7.79 -1.58
CA ARG A 18 -8.50 -8.45 -2.84
C ARG A 18 -7.75 -7.84 -4.02
N MET A 19 -7.73 -6.51 -4.14
CA MET A 19 -6.97 -5.83 -5.19
C MET A 19 -5.51 -6.28 -5.20
N MET A 20 -4.83 -6.30 -4.05
CA MET A 20 -3.42 -6.70 -3.97
C MET A 20 -3.21 -8.17 -4.35
N VAL A 21 -4.12 -9.06 -3.97
CA VAL A 21 -4.08 -10.48 -4.39
C VAL A 21 -4.30 -10.60 -5.89
N GLU A 22 -5.25 -9.85 -6.47
CA GLU A 22 -5.50 -9.80 -7.92
C GLU A 22 -4.32 -9.24 -8.72
N LEU A 23 -3.58 -8.28 -8.17
CA LEU A 23 -2.34 -7.79 -8.77
C LEU A 23 -1.24 -8.86 -8.78
N MET A 24 -1.13 -9.61 -7.68
CA MET A 24 -0.05 -10.56 -7.50
C MET A 24 -0.34 -11.95 -8.05
N GLN A 25 -1.59 -12.31 -8.29
CA GLN A 25 -2.04 -13.57 -8.90
C GLN A 25 -1.30 -14.79 -8.33
N PRO A 26 -1.55 -15.18 -7.06
CA PRO A 26 -0.91 -16.36 -6.48
C PRO A 26 -1.24 -17.62 -7.29
N THR A 27 -0.27 -18.51 -7.38
CA THR A 27 -0.36 -19.77 -8.11
C THR A 27 -0.16 -20.96 -7.17
N LEU A 28 -0.49 -22.18 -7.60
CA LEU A 28 -0.26 -23.39 -6.83
C LEU A 28 1.22 -23.71 -6.55
N LYS A 29 2.15 -22.98 -7.19
CA LYS A 29 3.59 -23.13 -6.95
C LYS A 29 4.11 -22.15 -5.89
N ASP A 30 3.29 -21.23 -5.47
CA ASP A 30 3.71 -20.20 -4.54
C ASP A 30 3.79 -20.72 -3.10
N THR A 31 4.71 -20.13 -2.37
CA THR A 31 4.78 -20.16 -0.92
C THR A 31 4.54 -18.73 -0.45
N VAL A 32 3.32 -18.47 0.06
CA VAL A 32 2.82 -17.14 0.43
C VAL A 32 3.11 -16.86 1.89
N CYS A 33 3.63 -15.68 2.20
CA CYS A 33 3.87 -15.25 3.57
C CYS A 33 3.35 -13.83 3.83
N ASP A 34 2.67 -13.68 4.98
CA ASP A 34 2.38 -12.40 5.59
C ASP A 34 3.08 -12.34 6.96
N PRO A 35 4.22 -11.62 7.07
CA PRO A 35 4.98 -11.54 8.32
C PRO A 35 4.40 -10.54 9.35
N ALA A 36 3.25 -9.94 9.08
CA ALA A 36 2.51 -9.06 9.98
C ALA A 36 1.00 -9.33 9.83
N MET A 37 0.61 -10.60 9.91
CA MET A 37 -0.63 -11.13 9.35
C MET A 37 -1.91 -10.60 10.00
N GLY A 38 -1.87 -10.09 11.23
CA GLY A 38 -3.05 -9.70 11.98
C GLY A 38 -4.10 -10.80 12.00
N SER A 39 -5.26 -10.55 11.43
CA SER A 39 -6.34 -11.53 11.29
C SER A 39 -6.22 -12.46 10.08
N ALA A 40 -5.05 -12.55 9.46
CA ALA A 40 -4.70 -13.36 8.29
C ALA A 40 -5.47 -12.99 7.00
N GLY A 41 -5.82 -11.72 6.82
CA GLY A 41 -6.62 -11.27 5.67
C GLY A 41 -6.00 -11.58 4.32
N PHE A 42 -4.71 -11.30 4.13
CA PHE A 42 -3.99 -11.59 2.87
C PHE A 42 -3.86 -13.09 2.60
N ILE A 43 -3.61 -13.88 3.65
CA ILE A 43 -3.48 -15.33 3.53
C ILE A 43 -4.82 -15.95 3.13
N VAL A 44 -5.92 -15.53 3.79
CA VAL A 44 -7.28 -15.99 3.48
C VAL A 44 -7.67 -15.63 2.05
N GLU A 45 -7.42 -14.41 1.61
CA GLU A 45 -7.79 -13.99 0.26
C GLU A 45 -6.93 -14.70 -0.80
N SER A 46 -5.64 -14.94 -0.52
CA SER A 46 -4.78 -15.78 -1.37
C SER A 46 -5.30 -17.22 -1.48
N ALA A 47 -5.75 -17.80 -0.36
CA ALA A 47 -6.36 -19.13 -0.35
C ALA A 47 -7.62 -19.19 -1.22
N LYS A 48 -8.50 -18.18 -1.10
CA LYS A 48 -9.71 -18.06 -1.94
C LYS A 48 -9.37 -17.94 -3.43
N TYR A 49 -8.41 -17.07 -3.74
CA TYR A 49 -7.96 -16.89 -5.12
C TYR A 49 -7.50 -18.23 -5.74
N ILE A 50 -6.73 -19.02 -5.00
CA ILE A 50 -6.29 -20.35 -5.43
C ILE A 50 -7.48 -21.30 -5.60
N GLN A 51 -8.42 -21.32 -4.65
CA GLN A 51 -9.60 -22.18 -4.73
C GLN A 51 -10.49 -21.83 -5.94
N GLU A 52 -10.61 -20.54 -6.27
CA GLU A 52 -11.42 -20.08 -7.38
C GLU A 52 -10.78 -20.34 -8.73
N HIS A 53 -9.48 -20.07 -8.88
CA HIS A 53 -8.79 -20.10 -10.17
C HIS A 53 -8.17 -21.48 -10.50
N TYR A 54 -7.91 -22.33 -9.50
CA TYR A 54 -7.19 -23.60 -9.65
C TYR A 54 -7.99 -24.80 -9.08
N LYS A 55 -9.31 -24.71 -9.08
CA LYS A 55 -10.19 -25.71 -8.47
C LYS A 55 -9.96 -27.13 -9.01
N SER A 56 -9.74 -27.30 -10.30
CA SER A 56 -9.48 -28.60 -10.92
C SER A 56 -8.08 -29.15 -10.58
N GLU A 57 -7.11 -28.25 -10.53
CA GLU A 57 -5.73 -28.62 -10.24
C GLU A 57 -5.52 -28.98 -8.75
N LEU A 58 -6.32 -28.43 -7.86
CA LEU A 58 -6.34 -28.78 -6.43
C LEU A 58 -6.81 -30.21 -6.17
N LEU A 59 -7.45 -30.88 -7.11
CA LEU A 59 -7.81 -32.29 -6.99
C LEU A 59 -6.59 -33.23 -7.12
N LYS A 60 -5.47 -32.74 -7.66
CA LYS A 60 -4.23 -33.50 -7.72
C LYS A 60 -3.61 -33.56 -6.32
N LYS A 61 -3.23 -34.76 -5.87
CA LYS A 61 -2.72 -35.01 -4.51
C LYS A 61 -1.54 -34.10 -4.13
N GLU A 62 -0.62 -33.89 -5.05
CA GLU A 62 0.57 -33.04 -4.82
C GLU A 62 0.18 -31.58 -4.55
N ASN A 63 -0.72 -31.01 -5.36
CA ASN A 63 -1.19 -29.63 -5.20
C ASN A 63 -2.02 -29.47 -3.92
N ALA A 64 -2.88 -30.44 -3.61
CA ALA A 64 -3.66 -30.44 -2.38
C ALA A 64 -2.77 -30.52 -1.13
N GLU A 65 -1.71 -31.31 -1.18
CA GLU A 65 -0.73 -31.45 -0.09
C GLU A 65 0.02 -30.13 0.13
N HIS A 66 0.55 -29.53 -0.95
CA HIS A 66 1.23 -28.23 -0.87
C HIS A 66 0.30 -27.14 -0.34
N TYR A 67 -0.93 -27.06 -0.89
CA TYR A 67 -1.93 -26.09 -0.45
C TYR A 67 -2.23 -26.19 1.04
N LYS A 68 -2.35 -27.41 1.57
CA LYS A 68 -2.70 -27.66 2.97
C LYS A 68 -1.56 -27.40 3.96
N ASN A 69 -0.32 -27.74 3.59
CA ASN A 69 0.77 -27.85 4.55
C ASN A 69 1.99 -26.97 4.25
N GLY A 70 2.12 -26.43 3.04
CA GLY A 70 3.35 -25.75 2.62
C GLY A 70 3.18 -24.40 1.95
N MET A 71 1.94 -24.00 1.66
CA MET A 71 1.69 -22.83 0.82
C MET A 71 1.52 -21.54 1.62
N LEU A 72 0.86 -21.61 2.77
CA LEU A 72 0.32 -20.43 3.46
C LEU A 72 0.99 -20.24 4.82
N HIS A 73 1.70 -19.13 4.98
CA HIS A 73 2.47 -18.82 6.18
C HIS A 73 2.13 -17.43 6.72
N GLY A 74 2.09 -17.29 8.03
CA GLY A 74 1.85 -16.02 8.67
C GLY A 74 2.48 -15.89 10.05
N PHE A 75 2.90 -14.67 10.39
CA PHE A 75 3.49 -14.37 11.68
C PHE A 75 2.81 -13.18 12.33
N ASP A 76 2.66 -13.21 13.63
CA ASP A 76 2.22 -12.09 14.44
C ASP A 76 2.80 -12.21 15.86
N THR A 77 2.90 -11.11 16.56
CA THR A 77 3.29 -11.04 17.98
C THR A 77 2.10 -10.96 18.94
N ASP A 78 0.87 -10.86 18.41
CA ASP A 78 -0.35 -10.84 19.20
C ASP A 78 -1.04 -12.20 19.17
N PHE A 79 -1.09 -12.87 20.31
CA PHE A 79 -1.77 -14.16 20.45
C PHE A 79 -3.27 -14.11 20.13
N THR A 80 -3.93 -12.96 20.33
CA THR A 80 -5.34 -12.79 19.96
C THR A 80 -5.47 -12.79 18.44
N MET A 81 -4.60 -12.08 17.73
CA MET A 81 -4.57 -12.07 16.28
C MET A 81 -4.25 -13.46 15.70
N LEU A 82 -3.31 -14.20 16.29
CA LEU A 82 -3.03 -15.58 15.91
C LEU A 82 -4.25 -16.48 16.01
N ARG A 83 -5.00 -16.39 17.12
CA ARG A 83 -6.24 -17.16 17.28
C ARG A 83 -7.32 -16.78 16.28
N ILE A 84 -7.53 -15.47 16.07
CA ILE A 84 -8.50 -14.95 15.10
C ILE A 84 -8.07 -15.40 13.68
N GLY A 85 -6.78 -15.28 13.34
CA GLY A 85 -6.23 -15.69 12.06
C GLY A 85 -6.43 -17.20 11.82
N ALA A 86 -6.13 -18.05 12.82
CA ALA A 86 -6.35 -19.49 12.72
C ALA A 86 -7.82 -19.81 12.43
N MET A 87 -8.74 -19.25 13.23
CA MET A 87 -10.18 -19.46 13.03
C MET A 87 -10.62 -18.96 11.64
N ASN A 88 -10.13 -17.80 11.22
CA ASN A 88 -10.47 -17.23 9.92
C ASN A 88 -10.02 -18.15 8.78
N LEU A 89 -8.80 -18.67 8.83
CA LEU A 89 -8.26 -19.60 7.84
C LEU A 89 -9.06 -20.91 7.81
N MET A 90 -9.35 -21.51 8.97
CA MET A 90 -10.16 -22.72 9.06
C MET A 90 -11.57 -22.53 8.48
N LEU A 91 -12.22 -21.41 8.76
CA LEU A 91 -13.54 -21.07 8.20
C LEU A 91 -13.51 -20.94 6.67
N HIS A 92 -12.35 -20.69 6.08
CA HIS A 92 -12.15 -20.57 4.63
C HIS A 92 -11.47 -21.80 4.01
N GLY A 93 -11.50 -22.94 4.71
CA GLY A 93 -11.05 -24.25 4.19
C GLY A 93 -9.54 -24.45 4.17
N VAL A 94 -8.80 -23.71 4.99
CA VAL A 94 -7.37 -23.95 5.24
C VAL A 94 -7.23 -24.70 6.56
N ASP A 95 -7.07 -26.03 6.49
CA ASP A 95 -7.14 -26.90 7.66
C ASP A 95 -5.88 -26.81 8.56
N ASN A 96 -4.68 -26.67 7.96
CA ASN A 96 -3.40 -26.66 8.67
C ASN A 96 -2.56 -25.40 8.30
N PRO A 97 -3.00 -24.19 8.68
CA PRO A 97 -2.23 -23.00 8.36
C PRO A 97 -0.93 -22.97 9.18
N ASP A 98 0.20 -22.68 8.54
CA ASP A 98 1.47 -22.43 9.23
C ASP A 98 1.53 -20.99 9.74
N ILE A 99 0.81 -20.73 10.85
CA ILE A 99 0.83 -19.45 11.53
C ILE A 99 1.54 -19.55 12.87
N GLN A 100 2.44 -18.62 13.15
CA GLN A 100 3.35 -18.71 14.28
C GLN A 100 3.42 -17.40 15.05
N TYR A 101 3.53 -17.52 16.39
CA TYR A 101 3.98 -16.40 17.21
C TYR A 101 5.42 -16.10 16.88
N ARG A 102 5.70 -14.93 16.30
CA ARG A 102 7.04 -14.53 15.90
C ARG A 102 7.14 -13.03 15.77
N ASP A 103 8.16 -12.45 16.38
CA ASP A 103 8.59 -11.10 16.03
C ASP A 103 9.40 -11.16 14.73
N SER A 104 8.78 -10.71 13.65
CA SER A 104 9.32 -10.81 12.31
C SER A 104 10.61 -10.03 12.09
N LEU A 105 10.85 -8.99 12.87
CA LEU A 105 12.05 -8.13 12.77
C LEU A 105 13.18 -8.56 13.70
N SER A 106 12.91 -9.44 14.66
CA SER A 106 13.89 -9.89 15.64
C SER A 106 14.96 -10.81 15.05
N THR A 107 15.99 -11.06 15.86
CA THR A 107 17.05 -12.03 15.55
C THR A 107 16.54 -13.45 15.44
N ASP A 108 15.39 -13.78 16.05
CA ASP A 108 14.78 -15.11 16.03
C ASP A 108 14.18 -15.46 14.66
N ASN A 109 13.85 -14.42 13.86
CA ASN A 109 13.44 -14.65 12.48
C ASN A 109 14.65 -14.85 11.58
N THR A 110 14.95 -16.10 11.26
CA THR A 110 16.07 -16.50 10.39
C THR A 110 15.65 -16.78 8.94
N ASP A 111 14.36 -16.62 8.60
CA ASP A 111 13.86 -16.91 7.26
C ASP A 111 14.58 -16.06 6.19
N THR A 112 15.19 -16.75 5.24
CA THR A 112 15.94 -16.16 4.12
C THR A 112 15.69 -16.98 2.87
N ASN A 113 15.36 -16.34 1.75
CA ASN A 113 15.11 -17.01 0.46
C ASN A 113 14.10 -18.17 0.56
N ARG A 114 13.02 -18.00 1.31
CA ARG A 114 12.07 -19.07 1.62
C ARG A 114 10.75 -18.91 0.85
N TYR A 115 10.28 -17.70 0.64
CA TYR A 115 8.95 -17.43 0.11
C TYR A 115 9.01 -16.94 -1.33
N THR A 116 7.98 -17.25 -2.12
CA THR A 116 7.84 -16.77 -3.50
C THR A 116 6.91 -15.58 -3.62
N LEU A 117 6.05 -15.37 -2.61
CA LEU A 117 5.13 -14.26 -2.55
C LEU A 117 5.01 -13.72 -1.12
N CYS A 118 5.26 -12.43 -0.95
CA CYS A 118 4.94 -11.70 0.27
C CYS A 118 3.81 -10.70 0.01
N LEU A 119 2.77 -10.76 0.84
CA LEU A 119 1.64 -9.84 0.84
C LEU A 119 1.42 -9.35 2.26
N ALA A 120 1.51 -8.05 2.50
CA ALA A 120 1.43 -7.53 3.86
C ALA A 120 0.98 -6.08 3.94
N ASN A 121 0.40 -5.75 5.09
CA ASN A 121 0.23 -4.39 5.59
C ASN A 121 0.92 -4.27 6.96
N PRO A 122 2.25 -4.05 6.99
CA PRO A 122 2.99 -3.95 8.24
C PRO A 122 2.63 -2.68 9.01
N PRO A 123 2.97 -2.61 10.32
CA PRO A 123 2.77 -1.41 11.12
C PRO A 123 3.44 -0.18 10.49
N PHE A 124 2.70 0.95 10.43
CA PHE A 124 3.18 2.20 9.79
C PHE A 124 4.12 3.00 10.67
N THR A 125 4.10 2.76 11.97
CA THR A 125 4.90 3.46 12.95
C THR A 125 5.45 2.50 13.98
N GLY A 126 6.66 2.76 14.41
CA GLY A 126 7.31 2.00 15.46
C GLY A 126 8.82 2.25 15.42
N SER A 127 9.46 2.02 16.54
CA SER A 127 10.91 2.08 16.65
C SER A 127 11.39 0.93 17.52
N LEU A 128 12.33 0.18 17.01
CA LEU A 128 12.96 -0.94 17.71
C LEU A 128 14.38 -0.57 18.13
N ASP A 129 14.84 -1.17 19.21
CA ASP A 129 16.26 -1.06 19.57
C ASP A 129 17.11 -1.89 18.60
N ASN A 130 18.24 -1.33 18.18
CA ASN A 130 19.11 -1.99 17.20
C ASN A 130 19.62 -3.36 17.67
N GLU A 131 19.70 -3.60 18.97
CA GLU A 131 20.12 -4.89 19.53
C GLU A 131 19.07 -5.99 19.33
N ALA A 132 17.80 -5.62 19.26
CA ALA A 132 16.69 -6.55 19.02
C ALA A 132 16.48 -6.86 17.53
N VAL A 133 16.97 -5.99 16.63
CA VAL A 133 16.79 -6.13 15.19
C VAL A 133 17.82 -7.07 14.58
N SER A 134 17.37 -7.94 13.69
CA SER A 134 18.26 -8.83 12.92
C SER A 134 19.31 -8.04 12.15
N LYS A 135 20.60 -8.40 12.33
CA LYS A 135 21.74 -7.72 11.68
C LYS A 135 21.65 -7.75 10.16
N SER A 136 21.03 -8.76 9.58
CA SER A 136 20.84 -8.87 8.13
C SER A 136 19.91 -7.80 7.57
N LEU A 137 18.92 -7.33 8.34
CA LEU A 137 18.03 -6.22 7.96
C LEU A 137 18.79 -4.90 8.01
N LEU A 138 19.62 -4.71 9.05
CA LEU A 138 20.45 -3.53 9.21
C LEU A 138 21.56 -3.41 8.15
N ALA A 139 21.90 -4.49 7.46
CA ALA A 139 22.82 -4.47 6.33
C ALA A 139 22.20 -3.79 5.10
N ILE A 140 20.88 -3.92 4.92
CA ILE A 140 20.14 -3.28 3.81
C ILE A 140 19.90 -1.81 4.17
N THR A 141 19.36 -1.55 5.38
CA THR A 141 19.10 -0.18 5.84
C THR A 141 19.35 -0.05 7.34
N LYS A 142 20.25 0.89 7.72
CA LYS A 142 20.57 1.18 9.12
C LYS A 142 19.51 2.10 9.71
N THR A 143 18.48 1.51 10.30
CA THR A 143 17.35 2.26 10.85
C THR A 143 16.74 1.54 12.06
N LYS A 144 16.01 2.30 12.88
CA LYS A 144 15.13 1.78 13.93
C LYS A 144 13.65 1.76 13.50
N LYS A 145 13.32 2.36 12.36
CA LYS A 145 11.95 2.53 11.89
C LYS A 145 11.40 1.24 11.35
N THR A 146 10.30 0.77 11.93
CA THR A 146 9.68 -0.51 11.60
C THR A 146 9.22 -0.59 10.13
N GLU A 147 8.66 0.48 9.59
CA GLU A 147 8.18 0.55 8.21
C GLU A 147 9.29 0.30 7.17
N LEU A 148 10.52 0.77 7.44
CA LEU A 148 11.67 0.51 6.56
C LEU A 148 12.24 -0.90 6.75
N LEU A 149 12.25 -1.38 8.00
CA LEU A 149 12.74 -2.71 8.34
C LEU A 149 11.87 -3.81 7.73
N PHE A 150 10.55 -3.62 7.65
CA PHE A 150 9.66 -4.58 6.99
C PHE A 150 9.94 -4.71 5.50
N VAL A 151 10.20 -3.62 4.79
CA VAL A 151 10.58 -3.69 3.37
C VAL A 151 11.91 -4.44 3.21
N SER A 152 12.89 -4.19 4.08
CA SER A 152 14.15 -4.96 4.11
C SER A 152 13.92 -6.43 4.43
N LEU A 153 12.95 -6.74 5.30
CA LEU A 153 12.55 -8.10 5.62
C LEU A 153 11.98 -8.84 4.41
N PHE A 154 11.10 -8.22 3.63
CA PHE A 154 10.57 -8.85 2.41
C PHE A 154 11.68 -9.21 1.43
N ILE A 155 12.65 -8.29 1.20
CA ILE A 155 13.81 -8.57 0.35
C ILE A 155 14.59 -9.78 0.87
N ARG A 156 14.80 -9.90 2.19
CA ARG A 156 15.51 -11.03 2.80
C ARG A 156 14.74 -12.35 2.63
N MET A 157 13.44 -12.34 2.94
CA MET A 157 12.61 -13.55 3.02
C MET A 157 12.27 -14.13 1.65
N LEU A 158 12.14 -13.30 0.63
CA LEU A 158 11.81 -13.74 -0.73
C LEU A 158 12.96 -14.56 -1.34
N GLN A 159 12.61 -15.57 -2.12
CA GLN A 159 13.51 -16.22 -3.07
C GLN A 159 13.84 -15.29 -4.23
N THR A 160 14.93 -15.53 -4.94
CA THR A 160 15.20 -14.86 -6.22
C THR A 160 14.07 -15.20 -7.20
N GLY A 161 13.46 -14.20 -7.83
CA GLY A 161 12.25 -14.32 -8.64
C GLY A 161 10.95 -14.22 -7.82
N GLY A 162 11.03 -14.24 -6.48
CA GLY A 162 9.89 -14.01 -5.61
C GLY A 162 9.44 -12.54 -5.64
N ARG A 163 8.15 -12.33 -5.42
CA ARG A 163 7.48 -11.03 -5.58
C ARG A 163 6.80 -10.57 -4.30
N CYS A 164 6.68 -9.26 -4.15
CA CYS A 164 6.05 -8.63 -3.00
C CYS A 164 5.06 -7.55 -3.44
N ALA A 165 3.92 -7.49 -2.78
CA ALA A 165 3.10 -6.30 -2.71
C ALA A 165 2.89 -5.93 -1.24
N SER A 166 3.33 -4.75 -0.84
CA SER A 166 3.23 -4.27 0.54
C SER A 166 2.69 -2.87 0.61
N ILE A 167 1.80 -2.64 1.56
CA ILE A 167 1.35 -1.29 1.91
C ILE A 167 2.44 -0.63 2.74
N VAL A 168 2.75 0.60 2.40
CA VAL A 168 3.71 1.43 3.11
C VAL A 168 3.14 2.84 3.32
N PRO A 169 3.49 3.53 4.41
CA PRO A 169 3.17 4.95 4.55
C PRO A 169 3.97 5.76 3.53
N ASP A 170 3.40 6.85 3.03
CA ASP A 170 4.02 7.73 2.03
C ASP A 170 5.43 8.21 2.42
N GLY A 171 5.71 8.30 3.72
CA GLY A 171 7.03 8.65 4.23
C GLY A 171 8.16 7.73 3.75
N VAL A 172 7.85 6.49 3.39
CA VAL A 172 8.83 5.56 2.79
C VAL A 172 9.23 6.03 1.39
N LEU A 173 8.28 6.61 0.64
CA LEU A 173 8.48 7.01 -0.76
C LEU A 173 9.37 8.23 -0.91
N PHE A 174 9.25 9.22 -0.01
CA PHE A 174 9.94 10.50 -0.14
C PHE A 174 10.82 10.91 1.07
N GLY A 175 10.86 10.11 2.12
CA GLY A 175 11.66 10.39 3.31
C GLY A 175 13.13 10.71 2.96
N ASN A 176 13.72 11.73 3.63
CA ASN A 176 15.04 12.26 3.27
C ASN A 176 16.21 11.69 4.09
N SER A 177 15.95 10.79 5.06
CA SER A 177 17.05 10.18 5.80
C SER A 177 17.87 9.22 4.93
N THR A 178 19.13 9.03 5.30
CA THR A 178 20.03 8.08 4.61
C THR A 178 19.40 6.68 4.49
N ALA A 179 18.68 6.24 5.53
CA ALA A 179 18.02 4.94 5.52
C ALA A 179 16.91 4.84 4.48
N HIS A 180 16.07 5.89 4.33
CA HIS A 180 15.02 5.93 3.31
C HIS A 180 15.62 5.86 1.90
N LYS A 181 16.64 6.68 1.63
CA LYS A 181 17.33 6.71 0.34
C LYS A 181 18.01 5.39 0.02
N ALA A 182 18.68 4.78 0.99
CA ALA A 182 19.34 3.49 0.83
C ALA A 182 18.33 2.39 0.48
N LEU A 183 17.17 2.36 1.15
CA LEU A 183 16.12 1.38 0.88
C LEU A 183 15.52 1.57 -0.53
N ARG A 184 15.19 2.80 -0.92
CA ARG A 184 14.66 3.07 -2.28
C ARG A 184 15.68 2.74 -3.35
N LYS A 185 16.95 3.08 -3.12
CA LYS A 185 18.05 2.68 -4.02
C LYS A 185 18.15 1.15 -4.13
N GLU A 186 18.04 0.44 -3.02
CA GLU A 186 18.04 -1.02 -3.02
C GLU A 186 16.91 -1.59 -3.89
N LEU A 187 15.68 -1.08 -3.74
CA LEU A 187 14.52 -1.53 -4.52
C LEU A 187 14.67 -1.23 -6.02
N VAL A 188 15.24 -0.07 -6.38
CA VAL A 188 15.33 0.41 -7.76
C VAL A 188 16.53 -0.20 -8.48
N ASP A 189 17.71 -0.22 -7.85
CA ASP A 189 18.96 -0.61 -8.51
C ASP A 189 19.27 -2.10 -8.37
N ASN A 190 18.96 -2.72 -7.22
CA ASN A 190 19.34 -4.11 -6.93
C ASN A 190 18.16 -5.08 -7.08
N GLN A 191 16.93 -4.59 -7.00
CA GLN A 191 15.72 -5.37 -7.22
C GLN A 191 15.00 -4.89 -8.49
N ARG A 192 13.84 -5.45 -8.78
CA ARG A 192 12.98 -4.96 -9.85
C ARG A 192 11.74 -4.31 -9.25
N LEU A 193 11.77 -3.00 -9.04
CA LEU A 193 10.59 -2.23 -8.65
C LEU A 193 9.66 -2.10 -9.87
N GLN A 194 8.44 -2.59 -9.75
CA GLN A 194 7.48 -2.66 -10.85
C GLN A 194 6.43 -1.57 -10.77
N ALA A 195 5.90 -1.32 -9.56
CA ALA A 195 4.82 -0.35 -9.40
C ALA A 195 4.84 0.35 -8.04
N VAL A 196 4.32 1.59 -8.05
CA VAL A 196 3.94 2.38 -6.89
C VAL A 196 2.50 2.85 -7.09
N ILE A 197 1.58 2.33 -6.29
CA ILE A 197 0.16 2.69 -6.36
C ILE A 197 -0.15 3.56 -5.15
N SER A 198 -0.27 4.86 -5.36
CA SER A 198 -0.64 5.81 -4.30
C SER A 198 -2.12 5.70 -4.00
N MET A 199 -2.47 5.51 -2.73
CA MET A 199 -3.85 5.43 -2.26
C MET A 199 -4.28 6.76 -1.62
N PRO A 200 -5.54 7.17 -1.75
CA PRO A 200 -6.02 8.40 -1.15
C PRO A 200 -6.00 8.32 0.38
N SER A 201 -5.73 9.45 1.04
CA SER A 201 -5.89 9.54 2.49
C SER A 201 -7.35 9.24 2.87
N GLY A 202 -7.54 8.44 3.93
CA GLY A 202 -8.87 8.02 4.35
C GLY A 202 -9.23 6.57 4.00
N VAL A 203 -8.46 5.86 3.17
CA VAL A 203 -8.66 4.42 2.91
C VAL A 203 -8.68 3.61 4.21
N PHE A 204 -7.87 4.00 5.20
CA PHE A 204 -7.77 3.34 6.51
C PHE A 204 -8.63 3.98 7.60
N GLN A 205 -9.55 4.87 7.28
CA GLN A 205 -10.52 5.38 8.26
C GLN A 205 -11.43 4.25 8.78
N PRO A 206 -11.86 4.27 10.04
CA PRO A 206 -11.61 5.33 11.06
C PRO A 206 -10.28 5.19 11.82
N TYR A 207 -9.42 4.26 11.45
CA TYR A 207 -8.19 3.96 12.20
C TYR A 207 -7.06 4.95 11.93
N SER A 208 -6.91 5.41 10.71
CA SER A 208 -5.83 6.30 10.29
C SER A 208 -6.23 7.17 9.09
N GLY A 209 -5.80 8.44 9.11
CA GLY A 209 -5.86 9.35 7.96
C GLY A 209 -4.53 9.46 7.21
N VAL A 210 -3.56 8.58 7.49
CA VAL A 210 -2.24 8.62 6.84
C VAL A 210 -2.38 8.21 5.37
N SER A 211 -1.75 8.97 4.49
CA SER A 211 -1.60 8.59 3.08
C SER A 211 -0.63 7.43 2.96
N THR A 212 -0.98 6.48 2.11
CA THR A 212 -0.24 5.24 1.94
C THR A 212 -0.11 4.89 0.47
N ALA A 213 0.82 4.00 0.18
CA ALA A 213 0.97 3.44 -1.16
C ALA A 213 1.22 1.93 -1.10
N ILE A 214 0.99 1.26 -2.22
CA ILE A 214 1.37 -0.12 -2.41
C ILE A 214 2.65 -0.15 -3.24
N LEU A 215 3.71 -0.76 -2.69
CA LEU A 215 4.94 -1.07 -3.41
C LEU A 215 4.85 -2.48 -3.98
N VAL A 216 5.10 -2.61 -5.29
CA VAL A 216 5.16 -3.92 -5.97
C VAL A 216 6.55 -4.10 -6.56
N PHE A 217 7.24 -5.15 -6.12
CA PHE A 217 8.58 -5.48 -6.61
C PHE A 217 8.83 -6.97 -6.70
N THR A 218 9.81 -7.36 -7.52
CA THR A 218 10.37 -8.71 -7.61
C THR A 218 11.79 -8.70 -7.11
N LYS A 219 12.14 -9.65 -6.25
CA LYS A 219 13.52 -9.84 -5.80
C LYS A 219 14.35 -10.44 -6.92
N THR A 220 15.39 -9.75 -7.35
CA THR A 220 16.30 -10.19 -8.40
C THR A 220 17.75 -10.29 -7.91
N ASN A 221 18.13 -9.43 -6.96
CA ASN A 221 19.53 -9.19 -6.52
C ASN A 221 20.48 -8.83 -7.70
N ALA A 222 19.93 -8.49 -8.85
CA ALA A 222 20.66 -8.16 -10.07
C ALA A 222 20.07 -6.94 -10.80
N GLY A 223 19.18 -6.20 -10.12
CA GLY A 223 18.46 -5.09 -10.73
C GLY A 223 17.37 -5.55 -11.70
N GLY A 224 17.12 -4.76 -12.73
CA GLY A 224 16.11 -5.07 -13.76
C GLY A 224 14.92 -4.11 -13.76
N THR A 225 14.99 -3.02 -12.98
CA THR A 225 14.06 -1.92 -13.11
C THR A 225 14.42 -1.09 -14.34
N ASP A 226 13.56 -1.09 -15.34
CA ASP A 226 13.66 -0.25 -16.53
C ASP A 226 12.75 0.98 -16.40
N LYS A 227 11.49 0.73 -16.09
CA LYS A 227 10.47 1.72 -15.81
C LYS A 227 9.66 1.30 -14.60
N VAL A 228 9.17 2.26 -13.82
CA VAL A 228 8.25 2.04 -12.71
C VAL A 228 6.89 2.59 -13.08
N TRP A 229 5.86 1.78 -12.89
CA TRP A 229 4.49 2.21 -13.10
C TRP A 229 3.97 2.94 -11.85
N PHE A 230 3.47 4.14 -12.06
CA PHE A 230 2.82 4.95 -11.03
C PHE A 230 1.32 5.03 -11.30
N TYR A 231 0.54 4.85 -10.25
CA TYR A 231 -0.91 5.03 -10.29
C TYR A 231 -1.38 5.92 -9.14
N ASP A 232 -2.16 6.96 -9.47
CA ASP A 232 -2.72 7.92 -8.51
C ASP A 232 -4.18 7.56 -8.23
N MET A 233 -4.40 6.61 -7.33
CA MET A 233 -5.72 6.14 -6.95
C MET A 233 -6.48 7.24 -6.20
N LYS A 234 -7.71 7.55 -6.63
CA LYS A 234 -8.56 8.60 -6.07
C LYS A 234 -9.70 8.05 -5.24
N ALA A 235 -10.19 6.86 -5.60
CA ALA A 235 -11.34 6.25 -4.98
C ALA A 235 -11.17 4.73 -4.90
N ASP A 236 -11.68 4.12 -3.83
CA ASP A 236 -11.60 2.69 -3.57
C ASP A 236 -12.98 2.01 -3.44
N GLY A 237 -14.05 2.68 -3.91
CA GLY A 237 -15.42 2.21 -3.82
C GLY A 237 -16.11 2.57 -2.50
N TYR A 238 -15.46 3.38 -1.65
CA TYR A 238 -16.00 3.82 -0.37
C TYR A 238 -15.70 5.30 -0.14
N THR A 239 -16.58 6.00 0.59
CA THR A 239 -16.32 7.37 1.02
C THR A 239 -15.05 7.43 1.87
N LEU A 240 -14.26 8.50 1.74
CA LEU A 240 -12.98 8.65 2.45
C LEU A 240 -13.13 9.27 3.86
N ASP A 241 -14.36 9.32 4.36
CA ASP A 241 -14.68 9.75 5.72
C ASP A 241 -14.64 8.61 6.75
N GLN A 242 -14.93 8.91 8.00
CA GLN A 242 -14.90 7.92 9.08
C GLN A 242 -15.95 6.80 8.96
N LYS A 243 -17.03 7.00 8.19
CA LYS A 243 -18.10 6.02 8.03
C LYS A 243 -17.78 4.98 6.99
N ARG A 244 -16.96 5.31 6.00
CA ARG A 244 -16.59 4.40 4.93
C ARG A 244 -17.81 3.76 4.27
N THR A 245 -18.72 4.57 3.79
CA THR A 245 -19.94 4.11 3.09
C THR A 245 -19.61 3.76 1.65
N GLU A 246 -20.16 2.67 1.15
CA GLU A 246 -19.98 2.23 -0.25
C GLU A 246 -20.47 3.32 -1.23
N CYS A 247 -19.69 3.58 -2.28
CA CYS A 247 -19.97 4.56 -3.33
C CYS A 247 -19.58 4.02 -4.71
N GLN A 248 -19.95 4.75 -5.77
CA GLN A 248 -19.73 4.29 -7.16
C GLN A 248 -18.30 4.56 -7.65
N GLU A 249 -17.66 5.59 -7.12
CA GLU A 249 -16.29 5.96 -7.48
C GLU A 249 -15.31 4.88 -6.99
N ASN A 250 -14.71 4.14 -7.94
CA ASN A 250 -13.86 3.00 -7.63
C ASN A 250 -12.82 2.77 -8.72
N ASP A 251 -11.57 3.04 -8.41
CA ASP A 251 -10.43 2.86 -9.32
C ASP A 251 -9.87 1.42 -9.29
N ILE A 252 -10.27 0.58 -8.36
CA ILE A 252 -9.69 -0.77 -8.20
C ILE A 252 -9.76 -1.61 -9.48
N PRO A 253 -10.88 -1.67 -10.22
CA PRO A 253 -10.93 -2.42 -11.47
C PRO A 253 -9.94 -1.90 -12.52
N ASP A 254 -9.77 -0.57 -12.61
CA ASP A 254 -8.84 0.06 -13.54
C ASP A 254 -7.38 -0.22 -13.14
N VAL A 255 -7.04 -0.12 -11.85
CA VAL A 255 -5.71 -0.47 -11.31
C VAL A 255 -5.33 -1.90 -11.72
N VAL A 256 -6.21 -2.87 -11.48
CA VAL A 256 -5.97 -4.29 -11.78
C VAL A 256 -5.84 -4.52 -13.28
N ALA A 257 -6.73 -3.94 -14.08
CA ALA A 257 -6.72 -4.11 -15.53
C ALA A 257 -5.44 -3.55 -16.16
N ARG A 258 -5.01 -2.36 -15.73
CA ARG A 258 -3.80 -1.69 -16.24
C ARG A 258 -2.52 -2.39 -15.80
N PHE A 259 -2.41 -2.77 -14.55
CA PHE A 259 -1.23 -3.48 -14.05
C PHE A 259 -1.01 -4.81 -14.78
N ARG A 260 -2.08 -5.50 -15.21
CA ARG A 260 -2.01 -6.71 -16.02
C ARG A 260 -1.55 -6.47 -17.46
N ASN A 261 -1.59 -5.24 -17.95
CA ASN A 261 -1.22 -4.86 -19.31
C ASN A 261 -0.38 -3.57 -19.32
N LEU A 262 0.79 -3.62 -18.68
CA LEU A 262 1.70 -2.47 -18.58
C LEU A 262 2.25 -2.01 -19.94
N GLU A 263 2.19 -2.84 -20.97
CA GLU A 263 2.59 -2.47 -22.33
C GLU A 263 1.66 -1.38 -22.89
N ALA A 264 0.38 -1.42 -22.58
CA ALA A 264 -0.58 -0.39 -22.97
C ALA A 264 -0.40 0.95 -22.24
N GLU A 265 0.43 1.00 -21.21
CA GLU A 265 0.77 2.24 -20.49
C GLU A 265 1.90 3.04 -21.17
N ALA A 266 2.53 2.50 -22.23
CA ALA A 266 3.69 3.11 -22.87
C ALA A 266 3.41 4.50 -23.46
N ASP A 267 2.19 4.72 -23.96
CA ASP A 267 1.78 5.97 -24.60
C ASP A 267 1.12 6.98 -23.65
N ARG A 268 0.96 6.61 -22.36
CA ARG A 268 0.33 7.49 -21.38
C ARG A 268 1.29 8.57 -20.90
N THR A 269 0.75 9.77 -20.77
CA THR A 269 1.50 10.96 -20.31
C THR A 269 1.44 11.09 -18.79
N ARG A 270 2.35 11.85 -18.21
CA ARG A 270 2.39 12.14 -16.77
C ARG A 270 1.25 13.02 -16.26
N LYS A 271 0.36 13.49 -17.15
CA LYS A 271 -0.87 14.20 -16.79
C LYS A 271 -2.00 13.26 -16.41
N GLU A 272 -1.90 12.03 -16.84
CA GLU A 272 -2.95 11.02 -16.61
C GLU A 272 -2.86 10.40 -15.19
N GLN A 273 -3.84 9.60 -14.85
CA GLN A 273 -3.95 8.98 -13.53
C GLN A 273 -2.88 7.90 -13.32
N SER A 274 -2.44 7.25 -14.39
CA SER A 274 -1.31 6.33 -14.36
C SER A 274 -0.34 6.59 -15.51
N PHE A 275 0.92 6.29 -15.28
CA PHE A 275 2.01 6.49 -16.26
C PHE A 275 3.27 5.72 -15.86
N LEU A 276 4.16 5.54 -16.83
CA LEU A 276 5.47 4.94 -16.62
C LEU A 276 6.55 6.00 -16.43
N VAL A 277 7.42 5.80 -15.46
CA VAL A 277 8.58 6.65 -15.21
C VAL A 277 9.86 5.86 -15.47
N PRO A 278 10.73 6.29 -16.39
CA PRO A 278 12.03 5.68 -16.61
C PRO A 278 12.88 5.67 -15.33
N VAL A 279 13.65 4.61 -15.13
CA VAL A 279 14.51 4.46 -13.95
C VAL A 279 15.54 5.59 -13.82
N ASP A 280 16.03 6.12 -14.93
CA ASP A 280 17.00 7.23 -14.90
C ASP A 280 16.40 8.52 -14.36
N ASP A 281 15.12 8.79 -14.60
CA ASP A 281 14.41 9.91 -13.97
C ASP A 281 14.30 9.72 -12.45
N ILE A 282 14.08 8.48 -12.00
CA ILE A 282 14.01 8.15 -10.56
C ILE A 282 15.39 8.37 -9.92
N ARG A 283 16.45 7.91 -10.55
CA ARG A 283 17.84 8.13 -10.10
C ARG A 283 18.19 9.61 -10.04
N ALA A 284 17.84 10.37 -11.09
CA ALA A 284 18.07 11.81 -11.17
C ALA A 284 17.32 12.61 -10.07
N ASN A 285 16.20 12.06 -9.58
CA ASN A 285 15.41 12.63 -8.50
C ASN A 285 15.70 11.99 -7.13
N ASP A 286 16.92 11.50 -6.91
CA ASP A 286 17.39 10.98 -5.62
C ASP A 286 16.54 9.82 -5.10
N TYR A 287 16.10 8.96 -6.02
CA TYR A 287 15.23 7.82 -5.77
C TYR A 287 13.89 8.19 -5.09
N ASP A 288 13.40 9.39 -5.27
CA ASP A 288 12.05 9.76 -4.81
C ASP A 288 11.01 8.90 -5.55
N LEU A 289 10.12 8.25 -4.80
CA LEU A 289 9.06 7.38 -5.33
C LEU A 289 7.66 7.98 -5.11
N SER A 290 7.57 9.26 -4.72
CA SER A 290 6.27 9.93 -4.64
C SER A 290 5.75 10.26 -6.03
N ILE A 291 4.50 9.95 -6.30
CA ILE A 291 3.87 10.20 -7.60
C ILE A 291 3.88 11.69 -7.95
N ASN A 292 3.71 12.55 -6.94
CA ASN A 292 3.68 14.01 -7.12
C ASN A 292 5.01 14.58 -7.65
N LYS A 293 6.10 13.84 -7.55
CA LYS A 293 7.40 14.22 -8.11
C LYS A 293 7.42 14.15 -9.63
N TYR A 294 6.61 13.25 -10.20
CA TYR A 294 6.60 12.93 -11.62
C TYR A 294 5.33 13.36 -12.33
N LYS A 295 4.24 13.47 -11.60
CA LYS A 295 2.93 13.85 -12.16
C LYS A 295 2.96 15.31 -12.62
N GLU A 296 2.53 15.54 -13.85
CA GLU A 296 2.35 16.87 -14.41
C GLU A 296 0.91 17.33 -14.14
N VAL A 297 0.80 18.47 -13.47
CA VAL A 297 -0.50 19.10 -13.20
C VAL A 297 -0.61 20.31 -14.11
N GLU A 298 -1.57 20.33 -15.01
CA GLU A 298 -1.94 21.55 -15.70
C GLU A 298 -2.56 22.53 -14.70
N ARG A 299 -1.82 23.57 -14.37
CA ARG A 299 -2.41 24.69 -13.63
C ARG A 299 -3.15 25.54 -14.65
N GLU A 300 -4.46 25.43 -14.68
CA GLU A 300 -5.25 26.48 -15.30
C GLU A 300 -4.82 27.80 -14.69
N LYS A 301 -4.40 28.73 -15.53
CA LYS A 301 -4.04 30.06 -15.12
C LYS A 301 -5.34 30.74 -14.70
N VAL A 302 -5.66 30.66 -13.40
CA VAL A 302 -6.80 31.40 -12.87
C VAL A 302 -6.47 32.89 -13.01
N GLU A 303 -7.08 33.55 -13.96
CA GLU A 303 -7.04 35.01 -14.05
C GLU A 303 -7.91 35.53 -12.89
N TYR A 304 -7.26 36.00 -11.87
CA TYR A 304 -7.96 36.71 -10.79
C TYR A 304 -8.36 38.06 -11.27
N GLU A 305 -9.61 38.47 -10.97
CA GLU A 305 -10.02 39.86 -11.17
C GLU A 305 -9.09 40.80 -10.41
N ALA A 306 -8.78 41.93 -11.02
CA ALA A 306 -7.93 42.93 -10.37
C ALA A 306 -8.48 43.32 -9.00
N PRO A 307 -7.64 43.55 -7.99
CA PRO A 307 -8.10 43.93 -6.65
C PRO A 307 -9.07 45.09 -6.63
N ASP A 308 -8.87 46.08 -7.50
CA ASP A 308 -9.74 47.26 -7.63
C ASP A 308 -11.17 46.91 -8.07
N VAL A 309 -11.32 45.91 -8.94
CA VAL A 309 -12.64 45.40 -9.39
C VAL A 309 -13.36 44.69 -8.23
N ILE A 310 -12.62 43.88 -7.48
CA ILE A 310 -13.17 43.20 -6.28
C ILE A 310 -13.56 44.20 -5.22
N MET A 311 -12.73 45.21 -4.95
CA MET A 311 -13.00 46.29 -4.00
C MET A 311 -14.22 47.14 -4.43
N GLY A 312 -14.35 47.42 -5.72
CA GLY A 312 -15.52 48.11 -6.26
C GLY A 312 -16.82 47.31 -6.04
N ARG A 313 -16.76 45.97 -6.25
CA ARG A 313 -17.92 45.11 -6.02
C ARG A 313 -18.28 45.00 -4.53
N ILE A 314 -17.29 44.95 -3.65
CA ILE A 314 -17.51 44.96 -2.19
C ILE A 314 -18.20 46.28 -1.79
N GLY A 315 -17.70 47.43 -2.26
CA GLY A 315 -18.31 48.75 -1.96
C GLY A 315 -19.76 48.89 -2.46
N ALA A 316 -20.07 48.30 -3.63
CA ALA A 316 -21.45 48.27 -4.14
C ALA A 316 -22.37 47.43 -3.25
N LEU A 317 -21.90 46.26 -2.84
CA LEU A 317 -22.65 45.37 -1.92
C LEU A 317 -22.87 46.02 -0.54
N GLU A 318 -21.89 46.72 -0.01
CA GLU A 318 -22.04 47.47 1.25
C GLU A 318 -23.09 48.55 1.15
N GLN A 319 -23.19 49.26 0.01
CA GLN A 319 -24.25 50.25 -0.23
C GLN A 319 -25.64 49.60 -0.32
N GLU A 320 -25.77 48.46 -1.00
CA GLU A 320 -27.02 47.71 -1.06
C GLU A 320 -27.47 47.22 0.31
N ILE A 321 -26.55 46.68 1.11
CA ILE A 321 -26.81 46.23 2.47
C ILE A 321 -27.27 47.41 3.33
N THR A 322 -26.60 48.55 3.23
CA THR A 322 -26.97 49.75 3.99
C THR A 322 -28.37 50.27 3.60
N ALA A 323 -28.67 50.32 2.32
CA ALA A 323 -29.99 50.71 1.84
C ALA A 323 -31.10 49.77 2.28
N ALA A 324 -30.82 48.43 2.22
CA ALA A 324 -31.75 47.42 2.70
C ALA A 324 -32.00 47.53 4.21
N PHE A 325 -30.95 47.84 4.98
CA PHE A 325 -31.05 48.03 6.42
C PHE A 325 -31.88 49.26 6.80
N GLU A 326 -31.72 50.38 6.09
CA GLU A 326 -32.54 51.61 6.29
C GLU A 326 -34.01 51.34 5.91
N ASN A 327 -34.25 50.64 4.81
CA ASN A 327 -35.63 50.25 4.45
C ASN A 327 -36.27 49.36 5.53
N LEU A 328 -35.52 48.41 6.09
CA LEU A 328 -36.02 47.54 7.17
C LEU A 328 -36.39 48.35 8.43
N LYS A 329 -35.57 49.34 8.79
CA LYS A 329 -35.86 50.24 9.92
C LYS A 329 -37.17 51.03 9.74
N THR A 330 -37.51 51.40 8.51
CA THR A 330 -38.75 52.09 8.24
C THR A 330 -39.98 51.18 8.26
N MET A 331 -39.81 49.88 8.16
CA MET A 331 -40.88 48.89 8.20
C MET A 331 -41.17 48.35 9.61
N ILE A 332 -40.29 48.62 10.56
CA ILE A 332 -40.46 48.22 11.98
C ILE A 332 -41.15 49.44 12.67
N PRO A 333 -42.34 49.26 13.23
CA PRO A 333 -43.10 50.36 13.89
C PRO A 333 -42.44 50.81 15.21
#